data_e8b67c0d2cf43f18bc27bd718b731a37
#
_entry.id   e8b67c0d2cf43f18bc27bd718b731a37
#
_cell.length_a   1.000
_cell.length_b   1.000
_cell.length_c   1.000
_cell.angle_alpha   90.00
_cell.angle_beta   90.00
_cell.angle_gamma   90.00
#
_symmetry.space_group_name_H-M   'P 1'
#
loop_
_entity.id
_entity.type
_entity.pdbx_description
1 polymer ?
#
loop_
_entity_poly.entity_id
_entity_poly.type
_entity_poly.pdbx_seq_one_letter_code
_entity_poly.pdbx_strand_id
1 'polypeptide(L)'
;MQNNISIIFILLIKFSFAQIIYENFESNFMNESRELKIQLPRDYDLNIEKKYPLIIVFDADYMFEPVMGSAKYLSYWGNIPESIIVGVNQTNSRYEDCSVLDNIDFVPISSSANFYKFISQELIPHFDKNYRTTKFKVAIGQESTANYINYFLINKQTPFTGFISVSPKFSFDMEKYLIKRFEKIKTNIIYFLASSNRDFNSI
;
A
#
# COMPACT_ATOMS: atom_id res chain seq x y z
N MET A 1 0.13 60.58 31.66
CA MET A 1 -0.64 59.33 31.37
C MET A 1 0.17 58.51 30.40
N GLN A 2 0.87 57.48 30.89
CA GLN A 2 1.65 56.60 30.04
C GLN A 2 0.78 55.36 29.72
N ASN A 3 0.41 55.21 28.44
CA ASN A 3 -0.34 54.01 27.98
C ASN A 3 0.65 52.84 27.78
N ASN A 4 0.62 51.88 28.67
CA ASN A 4 1.33 50.64 28.50
C ASN A 4 0.51 49.73 27.56
N ILE A 5 0.97 49.61 26.30
CA ILE A 5 0.43 48.64 25.34
C ILE A 5 1.15 47.28 25.61
N SER A 6 0.47 46.37 26.26
CA SER A 6 0.94 44.99 26.41
C SER A 6 0.71 44.24 25.11
N ILE A 7 1.79 43.96 24.39
CA ILE A 7 1.76 43.11 23.19
C ILE A 7 1.70 41.66 23.68
N ILE A 8 0.56 41.00 23.56
CA ILE A 8 0.41 39.56 23.81
C ILE A 8 0.92 38.84 22.58
N PHE A 9 2.10 38.22 22.70
CA PHE A 9 2.68 37.37 21.66
C PHE A 9 2.00 35.98 21.79
N ILE A 10 0.99 35.71 20.95
CA ILE A 10 0.37 34.36 20.87
C ILE A 10 1.32 33.48 20.08
N LEU A 11 2.06 32.65 20.78
CA LEU A 11 2.91 31.60 20.19
C LEU A 11 1.98 30.50 19.65
N LEU A 12 1.69 30.51 18.36
CA LEU A 12 1.02 29.42 17.68
C LEU A 12 1.99 28.24 17.56
N ILE A 13 2.02 27.39 18.58
CA ILE A 13 2.72 26.12 18.53
C ILE A 13 1.92 25.22 17.57
N LYS A 14 2.41 25.08 16.34
CA LYS A 14 1.91 24.03 15.43
C LYS A 14 2.41 22.70 15.97
N PHE A 15 1.56 21.98 16.71
CA PHE A 15 1.79 20.57 16.98
C PHE A 15 1.58 19.83 15.66
N SER A 16 2.68 19.48 14.98
CA SER A 16 2.64 18.56 13.87
C SER A 16 2.49 17.13 14.43
N PHE A 17 1.27 16.75 14.76
CA PHE A 17 0.96 15.35 14.97
C PHE A 17 1.04 14.67 13.61
N ALA A 18 1.68 13.51 13.58
CA ALA A 18 1.62 12.60 12.44
C ALA A 18 0.19 12.04 12.32
N GLN A 19 -0.70 12.87 11.80
CA GLN A 19 -2.12 12.57 11.64
C GLN A 19 -2.32 11.67 10.43
N ILE A 20 -3.18 10.65 10.57
CA ILE A 20 -3.67 9.89 9.42
C ILE A 20 -4.60 10.82 8.62
N ILE A 21 -4.33 10.95 7.33
CA ILE A 21 -5.17 11.70 6.41
C ILE A 21 -6.17 10.71 5.81
N TYR A 22 -7.45 11.04 5.87
CA TYR A 22 -8.51 10.29 5.21
C TYR A 22 -8.91 11.03 3.94
N GLU A 23 -8.91 10.33 2.82
CA GLU A 23 -9.23 10.88 1.51
C GLU A 23 -10.18 9.95 0.77
N ASN A 24 -11.21 10.50 0.13
CA ASN A 24 -12.05 9.76 -0.80
C ASN A 24 -11.50 9.94 -2.21
N PHE A 25 -11.07 8.86 -2.81
CA PHE A 25 -10.52 8.82 -4.16
C PHE A 25 -11.55 8.31 -5.16
N GLU A 26 -11.94 9.18 -6.10
CA GLU A 26 -12.87 8.81 -7.17
C GLU A 26 -12.15 8.02 -8.26
N SER A 27 -12.54 6.78 -8.47
CA SER A 27 -11.97 5.90 -9.48
C SER A 27 -12.88 5.81 -10.71
N ASN A 28 -12.33 6.12 -11.88
CA ASN A 28 -13.04 5.93 -13.14
C ASN A 28 -13.14 4.44 -13.53
N PHE A 29 -12.11 3.63 -13.21
CA PHE A 29 -12.15 2.20 -13.50
C PHE A 29 -13.14 1.45 -12.64
N MET A 30 -13.25 1.83 -11.36
CA MET A 30 -14.20 1.21 -10.43
C MET A 30 -15.61 1.81 -10.55
N ASN A 31 -15.73 3.04 -11.08
CA ASN A 31 -16.94 3.85 -11.10
C ASN A 31 -17.53 4.02 -9.69
N GLU A 32 -16.68 4.19 -8.71
CA GLU A 32 -17.00 4.39 -7.30
C GLU A 32 -15.89 5.17 -6.58
N SER A 33 -16.22 5.66 -5.39
CA SER A 33 -15.26 6.30 -4.49
C SER A 33 -14.63 5.29 -3.54
N ARG A 34 -13.31 5.39 -3.34
CA ARG A 34 -12.57 4.57 -2.37
C ARG A 34 -11.97 5.42 -1.28
N GLU A 35 -12.26 5.06 -0.04
CA GLU A 35 -11.61 5.68 1.11
C GLU A 35 -10.16 5.22 1.20
N LEU A 36 -9.27 6.19 1.32
CA LEU A 36 -7.84 6.00 1.54
C LEU A 36 -7.47 6.47 2.95
N LYS A 37 -6.57 5.75 3.59
CA LYS A 37 -5.82 6.18 4.77
C LYS A 37 -4.41 6.51 4.36
N ILE A 38 -3.94 7.73 4.62
CA ILE A 38 -2.60 8.17 4.19
C ILE A 38 -1.79 8.57 5.41
N GLN A 39 -0.59 8.02 5.54
CA GLN A 39 0.39 8.43 6.51
C GLN A 39 1.63 8.96 5.79
N LEU A 40 1.92 10.23 6.02
CA LEU A 40 3.15 10.84 5.54
C LEU A 40 4.32 10.58 6.49
N PRO A 41 5.57 10.58 5.98
CA PRO A 41 6.78 10.52 6.80
C PRO A 41 6.84 11.66 7.82
N ARG A 42 7.64 11.46 8.88
CA ARG A 42 7.96 12.54 9.80
C ARG A 42 8.66 13.66 9.03
N ASP A 43 8.35 14.89 9.38
CA ASP A 43 8.97 16.07 8.79
C ASP A 43 8.84 16.13 7.24
N TYR A 44 7.78 15.49 6.69
CA TYR A 44 7.52 15.50 5.24
C TYR A 44 7.55 16.93 4.70
N ASP A 45 6.87 17.88 5.33
CA ASP A 45 6.78 19.27 4.86
C ASP A 45 8.09 20.06 5.00
N LEU A 46 8.97 19.64 5.92
CA LEU A 46 10.26 20.29 6.14
C LEU A 46 11.33 19.81 5.15
N ASN A 47 11.22 18.60 4.64
CA ASN A 47 12.22 17.98 3.75
C ASN A 47 11.72 17.95 2.30
N ILE A 48 11.59 19.12 1.68
CA ILE A 48 10.95 19.30 0.35
C ILE A 48 11.66 18.58 -0.79
N GLU A 49 12.95 18.33 -0.70
CA GLU A 49 13.75 17.62 -1.72
C GLU A 49 13.76 16.09 -1.53
N LYS A 50 13.42 15.61 -0.32
CA LYS A 50 13.45 14.19 -0.02
C LYS A 50 12.30 13.44 -0.68
N LYS A 51 12.62 12.32 -1.33
CA LYS A 51 11.64 11.37 -1.90
C LYS A 51 11.58 10.13 -1.04
N TYR A 52 10.40 9.50 -1.02
CA TYR A 52 10.07 8.42 -0.11
C TYR A 52 9.55 7.19 -0.85
N PRO A 53 9.85 5.96 -0.40
CA PRO A 53 9.14 4.77 -0.85
C PRO A 53 7.63 4.92 -0.66
N LEU A 54 6.86 4.27 -1.54
CA LEU A 54 5.41 4.21 -1.43
C LEU A 54 4.99 2.80 -1.01
N ILE A 55 4.27 2.69 0.08
CA ILE A 55 3.72 1.43 0.58
C ILE A 55 2.21 1.46 0.40
N ILE A 56 1.68 0.55 -0.41
CA ILE A 56 0.24 0.34 -0.57
C ILE A 56 -0.18 -0.83 0.33
N VAL A 57 -1.09 -0.56 1.25
CA VAL A 57 -1.64 -1.53 2.20
C VAL A 57 -3.06 -1.85 1.78
N PHE A 58 -3.28 -3.08 1.37
CA PHE A 58 -4.62 -3.60 1.12
C PHE A 58 -5.30 -3.96 2.45
N ASP A 59 -6.61 -4.10 2.46
CA ASP A 59 -7.38 -4.32 3.70
C ASP A 59 -7.12 -3.25 4.77
N ALA A 60 -7.13 -1.97 4.39
CA ALA A 60 -6.73 -0.87 5.26
C ALA A 60 -7.62 -0.67 6.49
N ASP A 61 -8.79 -1.28 6.51
CA ASP A 61 -9.71 -1.28 7.64
C ASP A 61 -9.07 -1.89 8.90
N TYR A 62 -8.24 -2.93 8.77
CA TYR A 62 -7.54 -3.57 9.90
C TYR A 62 -6.02 -3.71 9.73
N MET A 63 -5.49 -3.64 8.49
CA MET A 63 -4.05 -3.78 8.24
C MET A 63 -3.28 -2.47 8.34
N PHE A 64 -3.94 -1.33 8.16
CA PHE A 64 -3.24 -0.05 8.03
C PHE A 64 -2.47 0.33 9.29
N GLU A 65 -3.12 0.31 10.45
CA GLU A 65 -2.52 0.72 11.72
C GLU A 65 -1.36 -0.17 12.16
N PRO A 66 -1.44 -1.51 12.08
CA PRO A 66 -0.29 -2.39 12.36
C PRO A 66 0.91 -2.15 11.43
N VAL A 67 0.66 -1.99 10.14
CA VAL A 67 1.73 -1.71 9.15
C VAL A 67 2.35 -0.34 9.41
N MET A 68 1.53 0.69 9.59
CA MET A 68 1.98 2.04 9.91
C MET A 68 2.82 2.07 11.20
N GLY A 69 2.34 1.44 12.26
CA GLY A 69 3.05 1.38 13.53
C GLY A 69 4.40 0.68 13.41
N SER A 70 4.44 -0.45 12.72
CA SER A 70 5.67 -1.20 12.44
C SER A 70 6.66 -0.39 11.59
N ALA A 71 6.18 0.24 10.54
CA ALA A 71 7.02 1.06 9.66
C ALA A 71 7.60 2.29 10.39
N LYS A 72 6.79 2.95 11.24
CA LYS A 72 7.27 4.06 12.10
C LYS A 72 8.34 3.60 13.07
N TYR A 73 8.14 2.46 13.72
CA TYR A 73 9.11 1.91 14.65
C TYR A 73 10.43 1.58 13.95
N LEU A 74 10.37 0.85 12.84
CA LEU A 74 11.56 0.43 12.11
C LEU A 74 12.32 1.62 11.49
N SER A 75 11.61 2.61 10.98
CA SER A 75 12.24 3.81 10.41
C SER A 75 12.86 4.73 11.48
N TYR A 76 12.27 4.76 12.67
CA TYR A 76 12.86 5.49 13.82
C TYR A 76 14.25 4.99 14.16
N TRP A 77 14.48 3.69 14.09
CA TRP A 77 15.78 3.06 14.33
C TRP A 77 16.67 2.96 13.09
N GLY A 78 16.25 3.50 11.95
CA GLY A 78 17.01 3.48 10.71
C GLY A 78 17.09 2.12 10.01
N ASN A 79 16.26 1.15 10.41
CA ASN A 79 16.24 -0.19 9.81
C ASN A 79 15.58 -0.20 8.42
N ILE A 80 14.65 0.72 8.18
CA ILE A 80 14.04 0.96 6.88
C ILE A 80 13.95 2.47 6.63
N PRO A 81 13.87 2.93 5.37
CA PRO A 81 13.60 4.33 5.08
C PRO A 81 12.19 4.73 5.53
N GLU A 82 12.04 5.99 5.92
CA GLU A 82 10.71 6.58 6.07
C GLU A 82 9.95 6.47 4.75
N SER A 83 8.66 6.18 4.80
CA SER A 83 7.83 5.87 3.64
C SER A 83 6.49 6.59 3.70
N ILE A 84 5.93 6.89 2.54
CA ILE A 84 4.52 7.25 2.41
C ILE A 84 3.72 5.95 2.45
N ILE A 85 2.75 5.85 3.36
CA ILE A 85 1.92 4.65 3.53
C ILE A 85 0.51 4.99 3.13
N VAL A 86 -0.05 4.25 2.21
CA VAL A 86 -1.41 4.43 1.68
C VAL A 86 -2.19 3.14 1.89
N GLY A 87 -3.22 3.22 2.68
CA GLY A 87 -4.16 2.14 2.88
C GLY A 87 -5.37 2.29 1.96
N VAL A 88 -5.75 1.21 1.30
CA VAL A 88 -6.98 1.14 0.48
C VAL A 88 -8.03 0.38 1.28
N ASN A 89 -9.12 1.06 1.63
CA ASN A 89 -10.21 0.44 2.36
C ASN A 89 -11.01 -0.51 1.46
N GLN A 90 -11.26 -1.73 1.95
CA GLN A 90 -11.94 -2.81 1.24
C GLN A 90 -13.03 -3.49 2.09
N THR A 91 -13.51 -2.84 3.14
CA THR A 91 -14.43 -3.42 4.14
C THR A 91 -15.61 -4.18 3.51
N ASN A 92 -16.21 -3.62 2.46
CA ASN A 92 -17.40 -4.20 1.82
C ASN A 92 -17.14 -4.74 0.40
N SER A 93 -15.91 -4.64 -0.11
CA SER A 93 -15.59 -4.95 -1.51
C SER A 93 -14.43 -5.94 -1.65
N ARG A 94 -13.89 -6.42 -0.55
CA ARG A 94 -12.69 -7.28 -0.53
C ARG A 94 -12.81 -8.49 -1.46
N TYR A 95 -13.97 -9.12 -1.48
CA TYR A 95 -14.21 -10.29 -2.32
C TYR A 95 -14.20 -9.91 -3.81
N GLU A 96 -14.95 -8.89 -4.18
CA GLU A 96 -15.06 -8.41 -5.56
C GLU A 96 -13.73 -7.87 -6.09
N ASP A 97 -13.01 -7.14 -5.23
CA ASP A 97 -11.71 -6.54 -5.58
C ASP A 97 -10.62 -7.58 -5.79
N CYS A 98 -10.68 -8.70 -5.06
CA CYS A 98 -9.60 -9.68 -5.01
C CYS A 98 -9.95 -11.01 -5.69
N SER A 99 -11.12 -11.12 -6.33
CA SER A 99 -11.52 -12.34 -7.04
C SER A 99 -10.62 -12.59 -8.25
N VAL A 100 -9.92 -13.72 -8.22
CA VAL A 100 -9.08 -14.20 -9.31
C VAL A 100 -9.67 -15.53 -9.77
N LEU A 101 -9.91 -15.70 -11.07
CA LEU A 101 -10.27 -17.01 -11.60
C LEU A 101 -9.07 -17.95 -11.50
N ASP A 102 -9.29 -19.09 -10.86
CA ASP A 102 -8.33 -20.19 -10.80
C ASP A 102 -8.16 -20.91 -12.15
N ASN A 103 -8.68 -20.35 -13.23
CA ASN A 103 -8.72 -20.99 -14.55
C ASN A 103 -7.54 -20.50 -15.40
N ILE A 104 -6.62 -21.42 -15.68
CA ILE A 104 -5.62 -21.40 -16.77
C ILE A 104 -4.62 -20.23 -16.77
N ASP A 105 -5.02 -18.97 -16.49
CA ASP A 105 -4.13 -17.80 -16.61
C ASP A 105 -4.08 -16.86 -15.39
N PHE A 106 -4.74 -17.18 -14.28
CA PHE A 106 -4.84 -16.28 -13.08
C PHE A 106 -5.17 -14.84 -13.44
N VAL A 107 -6.16 -14.65 -14.30
CA VAL A 107 -6.58 -13.32 -14.74
C VAL A 107 -7.66 -12.82 -13.78
N PRO A 108 -7.51 -11.61 -13.22
CA PRO A 108 -8.59 -10.97 -12.50
C PRO A 108 -9.82 -10.85 -13.39
N ILE A 109 -10.99 -11.15 -12.83
CA ILE A 109 -12.26 -11.04 -13.54
C ILE A 109 -12.99 -9.75 -13.15
N SER A 110 -13.69 -9.17 -14.11
CA SER A 110 -14.66 -8.08 -13.89
C SER A 110 -14.17 -6.99 -12.93
N SER A 111 -14.69 -6.96 -11.70
CA SER A 111 -14.36 -5.96 -10.67
C SER A 111 -12.89 -6.00 -10.27
N SER A 112 -12.31 -7.18 -10.11
CA SER A 112 -10.90 -7.31 -9.74
C SER A 112 -9.94 -6.87 -10.83
N ALA A 113 -10.32 -7.00 -12.12
CA ALA A 113 -9.56 -6.41 -13.22
C ALA A 113 -9.64 -4.86 -13.19
N ASN A 114 -10.78 -4.30 -12.84
CA ASN A 114 -10.93 -2.87 -12.66
C ASN A 114 -10.15 -2.36 -11.44
N PHE A 115 -10.18 -3.12 -10.35
CA PHE A 115 -9.39 -2.81 -9.15
C PHE A 115 -7.87 -2.84 -9.45
N TYR A 116 -7.39 -3.78 -10.28
CA TYR A 116 -6.01 -3.76 -10.76
C TYR A 116 -5.68 -2.46 -11.52
N LYS A 117 -6.56 -2.02 -12.42
CA LYS A 117 -6.37 -0.77 -13.17
C LYS A 117 -6.43 0.44 -12.25
N PHE A 118 -7.37 0.47 -11.32
CA PHE A 118 -7.44 1.52 -10.29
C PHE A 118 -6.10 1.67 -9.56
N ILE A 119 -5.56 0.59 -9.01
CA ILE A 119 -4.27 0.62 -8.30
C ILE A 119 -3.13 1.06 -9.21
N SER A 120 -3.01 0.43 -10.41
CA SER A 120 -1.83 0.59 -11.27
C SER A 120 -1.88 1.82 -12.16
N GLN A 121 -3.06 2.29 -12.58
CA GLN A 121 -3.22 3.33 -13.60
C GLN A 121 -3.85 4.62 -13.06
N GLU A 122 -4.45 4.60 -11.86
CA GLU A 122 -5.00 5.80 -11.21
C GLU A 122 -4.28 6.09 -9.89
N LEU A 123 -4.34 5.20 -8.90
CA LEU A 123 -3.86 5.45 -7.55
C LEU A 123 -2.35 5.70 -7.52
N ILE A 124 -1.54 4.78 -8.03
CA ILE A 124 -0.07 4.93 -8.02
C ILE A 124 0.38 6.15 -8.83
N PRO A 125 -0.11 6.40 -10.07
CA PRO A 125 0.19 7.62 -10.80
C PRO A 125 -0.22 8.91 -10.09
N HIS A 126 -1.36 8.90 -9.36
CA HIS A 126 -1.79 10.03 -8.54
C HIS A 126 -0.74 10.34 -7.45
N PHE A 127 -0.28 9.32 -6.72
CA PHE A 127 0.75 9.51 -5.70
C PHE A 127 2.10 9.92 -6.30
N ASP A 128 2.48 9.38 -7.44
CA ASP A 128 3.71 9.77 -8.14
C ASP A 128 3.70 11.22 -8.61
N LYS A 129 2.52 11.75 -8.96
CA LYS A 129 2.35 13.12 -9.42
C LYS A 129 2.26 14.14 -8.26
N ASN A 130 1.55 13.79 -7.20
CA ASN A 130 1.17 14.74 -6.15
C ASN A 130 2.02 14.63 -4.87
N TYR A 131 2.76 13.52 -4.71
CA TYR A 131 3.62 13.26 -3.55
C TYR A 131 5.05 12.96 -3.99
N ARG A 132 5.99 13.16 -3.09
CA ARG A 132 7.43 12.90 -3.34
C ARG A 132 7.77 11.43 -3.20
N THR A 133 7.33 10.63 -4.16
CA THR A 133 7.59 9.18 -4.18
C THR A 133 8.89 8.83 -4.91
N THR A 134 9.45 7.68 -4.56
CA THR A 134 10.53 7.02 -5.32
C THR A 134 9.95 5.95 -6.25
N LYS A 135 10.82 5.33 -7.07
CA LYS A 135 10.44 4.16 -7.86
C LYS A 135 10.22 2.90 -7.01
N PHE A 136 10.70 2.88 -5.77
CA PHE A 136 10.53 1.75 -4.86
C PHE A 136 9.11 1.77 -4.27
N LYS A 137 8.30 0.80 -4.67
CA LYS A 137 6.90 0.66 -4.26
C LYS A 137 6.66 -0.74 -3.71
N VAL A 138 5.95 -0.81 -2.59
CA VAL A 138 5.66 -2.05 -1.87
C VAL A 138 4.15 -2.28 -1.81
N ALA A 139 3.72 -3.49 -2.13
CA ALA A 139 2.36 -3.97 -1.91
C ALA A 139 2.33 -4.87 -0.67
N ILE A 140 1.38 -4.65 0.24
CA ILE A 140 1.17 -5.47 1.44
C ILE A 140 -0.27 -5.97 1.45
N GLY A 141 -0.46 -7.29 1.59
CA GLY A 141 -1.78 -7.90 1.70
C GLY A 141 -1.77 -9.13 2.60
N GLN A 142 -2.96 -9.52 3.07
CA GLN A 142 -3.18 -10.69 3.92
C GLN A 142 -4.28 -11.59 3.33
N GLU A 143 -4.08 -12.90 3.37
CA GLU A 143 -5.02 -13.90 2.85
C GLU A 143 -5.44 -13.63 1.38
N SER A 144 -6.70 -13.23 1.14
CA SER A 144 -7.22 -12.96 -0.21
C SER A 144 -6.48 -11.81 -0.88
N THR A 145 -6.15 -10.75 -0.15
CA THR A 145 -5.38 -9.63 -0.69
C THR A 145 -3.92 -10.00 -0.89
N ALA A 146 -3.36 -10.93 -0.06
CA ALA A 146 -2.04 -11.50 -0.30
C ALA A 146 -1.99 -12.32 -1.60
N ASN A 147 -3.05 -13.10 -1.89
CA ASN A 147 -3.18 -13.76 -3.18
C ASN A 147 -3.27 -12.76 -4.32
N TYR A 148 -4.04 -11.70 -4.13
CA TYR A 148 -4.24 -10.67 -5.15
C TYR A 148 -2.97 -9.89 -5.47
N ILE A 149 -2.14 -9.54 -4.47
CA ILE A 149 -0.85 -8.87 -4.75
C ILE A 149 0.10 -9.78 -5.54
N ASN A 150 -0.02 -11.10 -5.44
CA ASN A 150 0.77 -12.04 -6.26
C ASN A 150 0.41 -11.94 -7.74
N TYR A 151 -0.82 -11.53 -8.07
CA TYR A 151 -1.20 -11.22 -9.45
C TYR A 151 -0.37 -10.06 -10.02
N PHE A 152 -0.14 -8.99 -9.23
CA PHE A 152 0.76 -7.92 -9.65
C PHE A 152 2.20 -8.44 -9.88
N LEU A 153 2.66 -9.38 -9.08
CA LEU A 153 3.99 -9.99 -9.25
C LEU A 153 4.10 -10.82 -10.54
N ILE A 154 3.06 -11.58 -10.87
CA ILE A 154 3.01 -12.39 -12.09
C ILE A 154 3.00 -11.48 -13.34
N ASN A 155 2.38 -10.33 -13.27
CA ASN A 155 2.31 -9.40 -14.38
C ASN A 155 3.68 -8.76 -14.65
N LYS A 156 4.12 -8.79 -15.91
CA LYS A 156 5.41 -8.23 -16.33
C LYS A 156 5.51 -6.71 -16.16
N GLN A 157 4.39 -6.02 -16.15
CA GLN A 157 4.30 -4.55 -16.02
C GLN A 157 3.86 -4.14 -14.62
N THR A 158 4.25 -4.91 -13.60
CA THR A 158 3.93 -4.55 -12.23
C THR A 158 4.51 -3.18 -11.84
N PRO A 159 3.75 -2.32 -11.17
CA PRO A 159 4.27 -1.07 -10.64
C PRO A 159 5.06 -1.26 -9.34
N PHE A 160 5.02 -2.45 -8.75
CA PHE A 160 5.65 -2.77 -7.47
C PHE A 160 7.02 -3.43 -7.66
N THR A 161 7.93 -3.12 -6.74
CA THR A 161 9.25 -3.73 -6.60
C THR A 161 9.40 -4.52 -5.31
N GLY A 162 8.48 -4.34 -4.36
CA GLY A 162 8.42 -5.08 -3.11
C GLY A 162 7.03 -5.66 -2.87
N PHE A 163 6.98 -6.84 -2.27
CA PHE A 163 5.74 -7.55 -1.93
C PHE A 163 5.87 -8.14 -0.53
N ILE A 164 4.90 -7.89 0.33
CA ILE A 164 4.75 -8.52 1.63
C ILE A 164 3.42 -9.27 1.61
N SER A 165 3.52 -10.59 1.45
CA SER A 165 2.40 -11.50 1.35
C SER A 165 2.23 -12.25 2.66
N VAL A 166 1.14 -11.97 3.39
CA VAL A 166 0.89 -12.54 4.71
C VAL A 166 -0.23 -13.58 4.61
N SER A 167 0.07 -14.81 5.01
CA SER A 167 -0.87 -15.94 5.01
C SER A 167 -1.65 -16.13 3.70
N PRO A 168 -0.99 -16.08 2.53
CA PRO A 168 -1.69 -16.31 1.27
C PRO A 168 -2.21 -17.75 1.20
N LYS A 169 -3.37 -17.92 0.60
CA LYS A 169 -3.90 -19.24 0.26
C LYS A 169 -3.51 -19.57 -1.18
N PHE A 170 -2.33 -20.14 -1.37
CA PHE A 170 -1.90 -20.53 -2.70
C PHE A 170 -2.72 -21.68 -3.23
N SER A 171 -3.32 -21.53 -4.42
CA SER A 171 -3.67 -22.67 -5.23
C SER A 171 -2.40 -23.28 -5.84
N PHE A 172 -2.43 -24.59 -6.14
CA PHE A 172 -1.32 -25.27 -6.81
C PHE A 172 -0.87 -24.59 -8.10
N ASP A 173 -1.81 -24.04 -8.84
CA ASP A 173 -1.53 -23.35 -10.10
C ASP A 173 -0.88 -21.99 -9.88
N MET A 174 -1.29 -21.22 -8.87
CA MET A 174 -0.65 -19.94 -8.51
C MET A 174 0.82 -20.17 -8.13
N GLU A 175 1.11 -21.19 -7.33
CA GLU A 175 2.48 -21.53 -6.97
C GLU A 175 3.33 -21.79 -8.23
N LYS A 176 2.83 -22.60 -9.15
CA LYS A 176 3.50 -22.92 -10.42
C LYS A 176 3.79 -21.66 -11.27
N TYR A 177 2.85 -20.70 -11.30
CA TYR A 177 3.04 -19.44 -12.04
C TYR A 177 4.05 -18.53 -11.34
N LEU A 178 4.02 -18.46 -10.04
CA LEU A 178 5.00 -17.68 -9.25
C LEU A 178 6.41 -18.21 -9.46
N ILE A 179 6.62 -19.53 -9.38
CA ILE A 179 7.92 -20.18 -9.63
C ILE A 179 8.43 -19.80 -11.04
N LYS A 180 7.61 -19.99 -12.06
CA LYS A 180 7.96 -19.62 -13.44
C LYS A 180 8.26 -18.13 -13.60
N ARG A 181 7.61 -17.28 -12.82
CA ARG A 181 7.84 -15.84 -12.85
C ARG A 181 9.18 -15.50 -12.21
N PHE A 182 9.49 -16.08 -11.03
CA PHE A 182 10.78 -15.89 -10.35
C PHE A 182 11.96 -16.30 -11.22
N GLU A 183 11.87 -17.40 -11.96
CA GLU A 183 12.91 -17.83 -12.90
C GLU A 183 13.18 -16.82 -14.03
N LYS A 184 12.18 -16.00 -14.39
CA LYS A 184 12.24 -15.05 -15.51
C LYS A 184 12.45 -13.60 -15.08
N ILE A 185 12.44 -13.30 -13.79
CA ILE A 185 12.65 -11.96 -13.27
C ILE A 185 14.12 -11.57 -13.48
N LYS A 186 14.33 -10.49 -14.25
CA LYS A 186 15.65 -9.86 -14.47
C LYS A 186 15.82 -8.56 -13.69
N THR A 187 14.81 -8.13 -12.93
CA THR A 187 14.78 -6.91 -12.14
C THR A 187 14.83 -7.26 -10.66
N ASN A 188 15.36 -6.37 -9.83
CA ASN A 188 15.37 -6.56 -8.39
C ASN A 188 13.95 -6.45 -7.85
N ILE A 189 13.35 -7.60 -7.51
CA ILE A 189 12.08 -7.70 -6.79
C ILE A 189 12.39 -8.27 -5.41
N ILE A 190 11.81 -7.67 -4.37
CA ILE A 190 11.87 -8.16 -3.00
C ILE A 190 10.52 -8.79 -2.70
N TYR A 191 10.52 -10.08 -2.34
CA TYR A 191 9.32 -10.80 -1.97
C TYR A 191 9.49 -11.39 -0.57
N PHE A 192 8.61 -11.00 0.34
CA PHE A 192 8.53 -11.54 1.69
C PHE A 192 7.23 -12.32 1.86
N LEU A 193 7.35 -13.58 2.24
CA LEU A 193 6.23 -14.47 2.55
C LEU A 193 6.21 -14.75 4.05
N ALA A 194 5.11 -14.44 4.70
CA ALA A 194 4.81 -14.87 6.05
C ALA A 194 3.64 -15.85 6.03
N SER A 195 3.80 -17.02 6.62
CA SER A 195 2.75 -18.03 6.76
C SER A 195 2.80 -18.68 8.13
N SER A 196 1.70 -19.27 8.56
CA SER A 196 1.60 -20.04 9.79
C SER A 196 1.27 -21.50 9.52
N ASN A 197 1.50 -22.38 10.49
CA ASN A 197 1.11 -23.78 10.37
C ASN A 197 -0.41 -23.99 10.20
N ARG A 198 -1.22 -22.99 10.56
CA ARG A 198 -2.68 -23.03 10.39
C ARG A 198 -3.08 -22.81 8.93
N ASP A 199 -2.26 -22.09 8.16
CA ASP A 199 -2.55 -21.77 6.77
C ASP A 199 -2.42 -23.02 5.87
N PHE A 200 -1.59 -23.98 6.28
CA PHE A 200 -1.39 -25.25 5.55
C PHE A 200 -2.40 -26.33 5.90
N ASN A 201 -3.15 -26.20 7.01
CA ASN A 201 -4.12 -27.22 7.47
C ASN A 201 -5.53 -26.98 6.89
N SER A 202 -5.72 -26.00 6.03
CA SER A 202 -7.00 -25.64 5.40
C SER A 202 -7.08 -26.02 3.90
N ILE A 203 -6.14 -26.87 3.45
CA ILE A 203 -6.11 -27.42 2.08
C ILE A 203 -6.65 -28.84 2.10
#